data_8ec290deed23a70f97fd7fc20ba9c2da
#
_entry.id   8ec290deed23a70f97fd7fc20ba9c2da
#
_cell.length_a   1.000
_cell.length_b   1.000
_cell.length_c   1.000
_cell.angle_alpha   90.00
_cell.angle_beta   90.00
_cell.angle_gamma   90.00
#
_symmetry.space_group_name_H-M   'P 1'
#
loop_
_entity.id
_entity.type
_entity.pdbx_description
1 polymer ?
#
loop_
_entity_poly.entity_id
_entity_poly.type
_entity_poly.pdbx_seq_one_letter_code
_entity_poly.pdbx_strand_id
1 'polypeptide(L)'
;MGLPVEKLNLSEFLDWENQQTERHEFYQGGIFAMAGVRRVHGLVSGNIAIALSRYAKNTPHQVFSNSLKLQVNQNIYYPDVFVTCDKNDLQTEMIFTSPTVIVEVLSPSTQAYDRGLKFAAYRQIASLKEYLLVDPDTRVVELFRRGAEGLFTLHDFTGQSACILSSIDCTLATDKIFEGLAVADVDVNVNFDTSNYLNS
;
A
#
# COMPACT_ATOMS: atom_id res chain seq x y z
N MET A 1 -29.16 17.47 13.92
CA MET A 1 -29.33 16.07 14.32
C MET A 1 -29.20 15.25 13.04
N GLY A 2 -28.00 14.70 12.76
CA GLY A 2 -27.81 13.84 11.60
C GLY A 2 -28.47 12.50 11.89
N LEU A 3 -29.23 11.98 10.92
CA LEU A 3 -29.76 10.63 10.97
C LEU A 3 -28.59 9.66 11.11
N PRO A 4 -28.67 8.60 11.92
CA PRO A 4 -27.64 7.58 11.97
C PRO A 4 -27.56 6.96 10.57
N VAL A 5 -26.41 7.10 9.91
CA VAL A 5 -26.12 6.32 8.71
C VAL A 5 -26.06 4.87 9.19
N GLU A 6 -26.98 4.03 8.73
CA GLU A 6 -26.94 2.60 9.00
C GLU A 6 -25.57 2.08 8.55
N LYS A 7 -24.81 1.52 9.49
CA LYS A 7 -23.52 0.92 9.19
C LYS A 7 -23.77 -0.38 8.43
N LEU A 8 -23.27 -0.47 7.23
CA LEU A 8 -23.32 -1.71 6.47
C LEU A 8 -22.47 -2.80 7.15
N ASN A 9 -22.91 -4.04 7.02
CA ASN A 9 -22.02 -5.18 7.23
C ASN A 9 -21.20 -5.47 5.94
N LEU A 10 -20.24 -6.38 6.04
CA LEU A 10 -19.34 -6.67 4.90
C LEU A 10 -20.10 -7.18 3.67
N SER A 11 -21.10 -8.05 3.83
CA SER A 11 -21.87 -8.58 2.70
C SER A 11 -22.66 -7.49 1.99
N GLU A 12 -23.36 -6.65 2.76
CA GLU A 12 -24.11 -5.51 2.25
C GLU A 12 -23.20 -4.52 1.51
N PHE A 13 -21.99 -4.26 2.06
CA PHE A 13 -21.00 -3.43 1.39
C PHE A 13 -20.56 -4.04 0.06
N LEU A 14 -20.24 -5.33 0.01
CA LEU A 14 -19.78 -5.98 -1.21
C LEU A 14 -20.85 -5.96 -2.32
N ASP A 15 -22.13 -6.19 -1.95
CA ASP A 15 -23.25 -6.10 -2.88
C ASP A 15 -23.45 -4.66 -3.39
N TRP A 16 -23.30 -3.69 -2.53
CA TRP A 16 -23.37 -2.27 -2.88
C TRP A 16 -22.19 -1.84 -3.76
N GLU A 17 -20.95 -2.20 -3.38
CA GLU A 17 -19.70 -1.85 -4.10
C GLU A 17 -19.68 -2.41 -5.53
N ASN A 18 -20.26 -3.58 -5.75
CA ASN A 18 -20.34 -4.19 -7.09
C ASN A 18 -21.23 -3.39 -8.07
N GLN A 19 -22.04 -2.47 -7.57
CA GLN A 19 -22.92 -1.61 -8.37
C GLN A 19 -22.33 -0.21 -8.60
N GLN A 20 -21.18 0.11 -7.95
CA GLN A 20 -20.56 1.42 -8.05
C GLN A 20 -19.65 1.52 -9.27
N THR A 21 -19.54 2.73 -9.81
CA THR A 21 -18.59 3.08 -10.87
C THR A 21 -17.23 3.48 -10.32
N GLU A 22 -17.20 3.97 -9.10
CA GLU A 22 -15.99 4.32 -8.34
C GLU A 22 -15.75 3.28 -7.26
N ARG A 23 -14.51 3.22 -6.74
CA ARG A 23 -14.13 2.27 -5.71
C ARG A 23 -14.17 2.88 -4.34
N HIS A 24 -14.53 2.02 -3.36
CA HIS A 24 -14.64 2.44 -1.98
C HIS A 24 -13.96 1.42 -1.07
N GLU A 25 -13.17 1.90 -0.14
CA GLU A 25 -12.70 1.09 0.97
C GLU A 25 -13.79 1.00 2.05
N PHE A 26 -13.79 -0.11 2.77
CA PHE A 26 -14.73 -0.39 3.83
C PHE A 26 -13.99 -0.62 5.14
N TYR A 27 -14.26 0.23 6.14
CA TYR A 27 -13.61 0.15 7.44
C TYR A 27 -14.61 0.36 8.57
N GLN A 28 -14.79 -0.64 9.43
CA GLN A 28 -15.66 -0.61 10.63
C GLN A 28 -17.09 -0.13 10.34
N GLY A 29 -17.65 -0.54 9.20
CA GLY A 29 -18.99 -0.17 8.76
C GLY A 29 -19.06 1.19 8.03
N GLY A 30 -17.96 1.91 7.91
CA GLY A 30 -17.85 3.15 7.12
C GLY A 30 -17.38 2.89 5.70
N ILE A 31 -17.87 3.67 4.76
CA ILE A 31 -17.51 3.65 3.33
C ILE A 31 -16.65 4.87 3.05
N PHE A 32 -15.51 4.66 2.40
CA PHE A 32 -14.54 5.70 2.07
C PHE A 32 -14.25 5.67 0.56
N ALA A 33 -14.69 6.70 -0.15
CA ALA A 33 -14.41 6.83 -1.57
C ALA A 33 -12.90 6.96 -1.82
N MET A 34 -12.40 6.23 -2.82
CA MET A 34 -11.02 6.37 -3.25
C MET A 34 -10.88 7.61 -4.11
N ALA A 35 -9.95 8.50 -3.75
CA ALA A 35 -9.66 9.71 -4.52
C ALA A 35 -9.03 9.37 -5.88
N GLY A 36 -9.16 10.28 -6.84
CA GLY A 36 -8.48 10.16 -8.12
C GLY A 36 -6.96 10.07 -7.98
N VAL A 37 -6.32 9.28 -8.83
CA VAL A 37 -4.88 9.00 -8.78
C VAL A 37 -4.09 10.11 -9.48
N ARG A 38 -3.08 10.69 -8.81
CA ARG A 38 -2.13 11.62 -9.43
C ARG A 38 -1.23 10.89 -10.43
N ARG A 39 -0.77 11.59 -11.49
CA ARG A 39 0.16 11.03 -12.50
C ARG A 39 1.39 10.38 -11.88
N VAL A 40 2.04 11.06 -10.92
CA VAL A 40 3.25 10.55 -10.26
C VAL A 40 3.00 9.28 -9.45
N HIS A 41 1.86 9.21 -8.77
CA HIS A 41 1.43 8.02 -8.03
C HIS A 41 1.22 6.83 -8.98
N GLY A 42 0.45 7.02 -10.07
CA GLY A 42 0.21 5.96 -11.06
C GLY A 42 1.49 5.48 -11.75
N LEU A 43 2.45 6.40 -12.01
CA LEU A 43 3.74 6.04 -12.59
C LEU A 43 4.56 5.18 -11.63
N VAL A 44 4.69 5.57 -10.37
CA VAL A 44 5.48 4.84 -9.36
C VAL A 44 4.84 3.49 -9.04
N SER A 45 3.51 3.41 -8.87
CA SER A 45 2.79 2.13 -8.67
C SER A 45 3.03 1.18 -9.85
N GLY A 46 2.95 1.70 -11.09
CA GLY A 46 3.20 0.93 -12.30
C GLY A 46 4.64 0.43 -12.39
N ASN A 47 5.63 1.27 -12.09
CA ASN A 47 7.04 0.89 -12.07
C ASN A 47 7.31 -0.24 -11.08
N ILE A 48 6.77 -0.13 -9.86
CA ILE A 48 6.91 -1.15 -8.82
C ILE A 48 6.26 -2.47 -9.27
N ALA A 49 5.02 -2.41 -9.79
CA ALA A 49 4.31 -3.58 -10.27
C ALA A 49 5.09 -4.31 -11.38
N ILE A 50 5.67 -3.56 -12.34
CA ILE A 50 6.49 -4.12 -13.43
C ILE A 50 7.76 -4.77 -12.87
N ALA A 51 8.45 -4.09 -11.94
CA ALA A 51 9.69 -4.62 -11.35
C ALA A 51 9.43 -5.91 -10.58
N LEU A 52 8.40 -5.94 -9.74
CA LEU A 52 7.97 -7.11 -8.98
C LEU A 52 7.51 -8.25 -9.91
N SER A 53 6.75 -7.94 -10.97
CA SER A 53 6.28 -8.95 -11.93
C SER A 53 7.42 -9.61 -12.70
N ARG A 54 8.47 -8.86 -13.03
CA ARG A 54 9.69 -9.42 -13.67
C ARG A 54 10.39 -10.41 -12.74
N TYR A 55 10.49 -10.06 -11.46
CA TYR A 55 11.04 -10.91 -10.43
C TYR A 55 10.19 -12.18 -10.23
N ALA A 56 8.88 -12.04 -10.14
CA ALA A 56 7.94 -13.14 -9.86
C ALA A 56 7.85 -14.20 -10.99
N LYS A 57 8.33 -13.89 -12.20
CA LYS A 57 8.11 -14.69 -13.42
C LYS A 57 8.45 -16.18 -13.33
N ASN A 58 9.42 -16.57 -12.50
CA ASN A 58 9.84 -17.97 -12.33
C ASN A 58 9.72 -18.42 -10.86
N THR A 59 8.85 -17.79 -10.10
CA THR A 59 8.58 -18.08 -8.69
C THR A 59 7.11 -18.45 -8.51
N PRO A 60 6.70 -18.99 -7.36
CA PRO A 60 5.29 -19.22 -7.08
C PRO A 60 4.48 -17.94 -6.82
N HIS A 61 5.13 -16.78 -6.76
CA HIS A 61 4.48 -15.52 -6.46
C HIS A 61 3.76 -14.94 -7.67
N GLN A 62 2.61 -14.32 -7.42
CA GLN A 62 1.91 -13.48 -8.38
C GLN A 62 1.81 -12.04 -7.84
N VAL A 63 1.92 -11.08 -8.76
CA VAL A 63 1.86 -9.65 -8.46
C VAL A 63 0.56 -9.10 -8.98
N PHE A 64 -0.14 -8.41 -8.14
CA PHE A 64 -1.40 -7.77 -8.45
C PHE A 64 -1.29 -6.27 -8.22
N SER A 65 -1.90 -5.50 -9.09
CA SER A 65 -2.00 -4.04 -8.98
C SER A 65 -3.38 -3.58 -9.40
N ASN A 66 -3.74 -2.40 -8.95
CA ASN A 66 -4.93 -1.69 -9.38
C ASN A 66 -6.25 -2.45 -9.13
N SER A 67 -6.88 -2.14 -8.02
CA SER A 67 -8.31 -2.34 -7.92
C SER A 67 -8.81 -3.74 -7.55
N LEU A 68 -7.94 -4.60 -7.04
CA LEU A 68 -8.37 -5.85 -6.44
C LEU A 68 -8.60 -5.70 -4.94
N LYS A 69 -9.69 -6.28 -4.47
CA LYS A 69 -10.09 -6.19 -3.07
C LYS A 69 -9.17 -7.05 -2.20
N LEU A 70 -8.61 -6.44 -1.16
CA LEU A 70 -7.94 -7.14 -0.07
C LEU A 70 -8.84 -7.09 1.16
N GLN A 71 -9.32 -8.24 1.59
CA GLN A 71 -10.11 -8.37 2.80
C GLN A 71 -9.20 -8.59 4.01
N VAL A 72 -9.40 -7.77 5.04
CA VAL A 72 -8.77 -7.94 6.35
C VAL A 72 -9.87 -7.96 7.40
N ASN A 73 -10.15 -9.14 7.95
CA ASN A 73 -11.29 -9.39 8.82
C ASN A 73 -12.62 -8.96 8.15
N GLN A 74 -13.30 -7.96 8.69
CA GLN A 74 -14.56 -7.41 8.17
C GLN A 74 -14.35 -6.13 7.35
N ASN A 75 -13.12 -5.83 6.93
CA ASN A 75 -12.80 -4.61 6.19
C ASN A 75 -12.27 -4.94 4.80
N ILE A 76 -12.47 -4.03 3.85
CA ILE A 76 -12.00 -4.12 2.47
C ILE A 76 -11.09 -2.95 2.16
N TYR A 77 -9.94 -3.26 1.58
CA TYR A 77 -8.93 -2.30 1.12
C TYR A 77 -8.57 -2.56 -0.33
N TYR A 78 -7.96 -1.57 -0.97
CA TYR A 78 -7.42 -1.67 -2.32
C TYR A 78 -5.95 -1.23 -2.32
N PRO A 79 -5.02 -2.14 -2.03
CA PRO A 79 -3.59 -1.83 -2.10
C PRO A 79 -3.17 -1.42 -3.52
N ASP A 80 -2.21 -0.51 -3.64
CA ASP A 80 -1.67 -0.13 -4.94
C ASP A 80 -0.99 -1.30 -5.64
N VAL A 81 -0.17 -2.07 -4.91
CA VAL A 81 0.43 -3.32 -5.39
C VAL A 81 0.50 -4.32 -4.24
N PHE A 82 0.27 -5.58 -4.52
CA PHE A 82 0.54 -6.65 -3.56
C PHE A 82 1.06 -7.91 -4.25
N VAL A 83 1.74 -8.75 -3.47
CA VAL A 83 2.30 -10.02 -3.91
C VAL A 83 1.75 -11.13 -3.02
N THR A 84 1.28 -12.21 -3.62
CA THR A 84 0.87 -13.42 -2.93
C THR A 84 1.37 -14.68 -3.62
N CYS A 85 1.54 -15.76 -2.87
CA CYS A 85 1.71 -17.12 -3.36
C CYS A 85 0.75 -18.09 -2.66
N ASP A 86 -0.24 -17.57 -1.95
CA ASP A 86 -1.26 -18.37 -1.27
C ASP A 86 -2.16 -19.05 -2.29
N LYS A 87 -2.43 -20.34 -2.10
CA LYS A 87 -3.18 -21.15 -3.06
C LYS A 87 -4.64 -20.71 -3.20
N ASN A 88 -5.26 -20.20 -2.14
CA ASN A 88 -6.63 -19.72 -2.19
C ASN A 88 -6.68 -18.37 -2.91
N ASP A 89 -5.73 -17.50 -2.62
CA ASP A 89 -5.59 -16.21 -3.31
C ASP A 89 -5.34 -16.40 -4.82
N LEU A 90 -4.61 -17.44 -5.22
CA LEU A 90 -4.36 -17.74 -6.63
C LEU A 90 -5.56 -18.39 -7.37
N GLN A 91 -6.64 -18.68 -6.66
CA GLN A 91 -7.87 -19.25 -7.23
C GLN A 91 -9.06 -18.28 -7.14
N THR A 92 -8.93 -17.16 -6.40
CA THR A 92 -10.00 -16.17 -6.31
C THR A 92 -9.99 -15.22 -7.49
N GLU A 93 -11.19 -14.76 -7.89
CA GLU A 93 -11.34 -13.75 -8.95
C GLU A 93 -11.36 -12.32 -8.39
N MET A 94 -11.77 -12.11 -7.14
CA MET A 94 -12.20 -10.80 -6.68
C MET A 94 -11.63 -10.35 -5.34
N ILE A 95 -11.48 -11.27 -4.37
CA ILE A 95 -11.17 -10.91 -2.98
C ILE A 95 -9.98 -11.74 -2.51
N PHE A 96 -8.91 -11.05 -2.18
CA PHE A 96 -7.65 -11.62 -1.69
C PHE A 96 -7.58 -11.47 -0.16
N THR A 97 -6.84 -12.36 0.51
CA THR A 97 -6.78 -12.37 1.98
C THR A 97 -5.37 -12.60 2.52
N SER A 98 -4.44 -13.09 1.70
CA SER A 98 -3.17 -13.65 2.19
C SER A 98 -1.94 -13.11 1.43
N PRO A 99 -1.78 -11.79 1.25
CA PRO A 99 -0.60 -11.23 0.63
C PRO A 99 0.65 -11.47 1.49
N THR A 100 1.80 -11.66 0.83
CA THR A 100 3.12 -11.72 1.45
C THR A 100 3.76 -10.34 1.55
N VAL A 101 3.57 -9.52 0.51
CA VAL A 101 4.03 -8.13 0.43
C VAL A 101 2.87 -7.23 0.04
N ILE A 102 2.77 -6.08 0.67
CA ILE A 102 1.86 -4.99 0.27
C ILE A 102 2.70 -3.74 0.02
N VAL A 103 2.35 -2.99 -1.00
CA VAL A 103 2.95 -1.69 -1.34
C VAL A 103 1.85 -0.64 -1.41
N GLU A 104 2.08 0.49 -0.75
CA GLU A 104 1.27 1.71 -0.91
C GLU A 104 2.16 2.86 -1.37
N VAL A 105 1.72 3.53 -2.41
CA VAL A 105 2.34 4.73 -2.93
C VAL A 105 1.64 5.93 -2.30
N LEU A 106 2.36 6.68 -1.51
CA LEU A 106 1.78 7.74 -0.69
C LEU A 106 1.32 8.94 -1.53
N SER A 107 0.31 9.61 -1.03
CA SER A 107 -0.12 10.92 -1.51
C SER A 107 -0.35 11.85 -0.32
N PRO A 108 -0.32 13.19 -0.52
CA PRO A 108 -0.57 14.14 0.57
C PRO A 108 -1.90 13.89 1.30
N SER A 109 -2.91 13.37 0.60
CA SER A 109 -4.24 13.10 1.18
C SER A 109 -4.35 11.76 1.91
N THR A 110 -3.52 10.76 1.59
CA THR A 110 -3.65 9.40 2.14
C THR A 110 -2.52 8.98 3.06
N GLN A 111 -1.36 9.64 3.04
CA GLN A 111 -0.17 9.22 3.77
C GLN A 111 -0.39 8.96 5.27
N ALA A 112 -1.21 9.78 5.94
CA ALA A 112 -1.50 9.59 7.36
C ALA A 112 -2.35 8.33 7.60
N TYR A 113 -3.27 8.03 6.69
CA TYR A 113 -4.11 6.85 6.71
C TYR A 113 -3.30 5.58 6.41
N ASP A 114 -2.44 5.61 5.40
CA ASP A 114 -1.60 4.48 5.00
C ASP A 114 -0.59 4.12 6.09
N ARG A 115 0.04 5.13 6.72
CA ARG A 115 0.98 4.95 7.86
C ARG A 115 0.29 4.53 9.16
N GLY A 116 -0.98 4.86 9.32
CA GLY A 116 -1.76 4.67 10.55
C GLY A 116 -2.75 3.51 10.47
N LEU A 117 -4.00 3.82 10.15
CA LEU A 117 -5.11 2.86 10.21
C LEU A 117 -4.96 1.70 9.25
N LYS A 118 -4.53 1.93 8.01
CA LYS A 118 -4.27 0.87 7.04
C LYS A 118 -3.17 -0.08 7.53
N PHE A 119 -2.04 0.45 7.98
CA PHE A 119 -0.98 -0.38 8.52
C PHE A 119 -1.43 -1.15 9.78
N ALA A 120 -2.21 -0.55 10.66
CA ALA A 120 -2.77 -1.23 11.83
C ALA A 120 -3.67 -2.42 11.43
N ALA A 121 -4.42 -2.31 10.33
CA ALA A 121 -5.20 -3.41 9.78
C ALA A 121 -4.30 -4.46 9.12
N TYR A 122 -3.38 -4.06 8.25
CA TYR A 122 -2.51 -4.97 7.50
C TYR A 122 -1.61 -5.82 8.41
N ARG A 123 -1.18 -5.30 9.55
CA ARG A 123 -0.42 -6.08 10.55
C ARG A 123 -1.16 -7.30 11.08
N GLN A 124 -2.50 -7.37 10.96
CA GLN A 124 -3.32 -8.50 11.38
C GLN A 124 -3.31 -9.64 10.37
N ILE A 125 -2.85 -9.42 9.12
CA ILE A 125 -2.71 -10.45 8.11
C ILE A 125 -1.54 -11.35 8.47
N ALA A 126 -1.80 -12.62 8.73
CA ALA A 126 -0.77 -13.56 9.20
C ALA A 126 0.32 -13.82 8.14
N SER A 127 -0.06 -13.86 6.86
CA SER A 127 0.84 -14.07 5.72
C SER A 127 1.73 -12.87 5.42
N LEU A 128 1.32 -11.64 5.81
CA LEU A 128 2.05 -10.42 5.48
C LEU A 128 3.41 -10.41 6.17
N LYS A 129 4.47 -10.31 5.38
CA LYS A 129 5.87 -10.23 5.82
C LYS A 129 6.44 -8.84 5.68
N GLU A 130 6.04 -8.11 4.64
CA GLU A 130 6.62 -6.81 4.32
C GLU A 130 5.54 -5.84 3.84
N TYR A 131 5.61 -4.61 4.37
CA TYR A 131 4.75 -3.48 3.98
C TYR A 131 5.64 -2.34 3.54
N LEU A 132 5.61 -2.01 2.25
CA LEU A 132 6.44 -0.99 1.62
C LEU A 132 5.61 0.27 1.41
N LEU A 133 6.14 1.39 1.89
CA LEU A 133 5.62 2.73 1.66
C LEU A 133 6.58 3.50 0.77
N VAL A 134 6.07 4.07 -0.31
CA VAL A 134 6.85 4.86 -1.25
C VAL A 134 6.20 6.22 -1.45
N ASP A 135 6.92 7.28 -1.14
CA ASP A 135 6.48 8.65 -1.38
C ASP A 135 7.13 9.18 -2.67
N PRO A 136 6.36 9.41 -3.74
CA PRO A 136 6.88 9.88 -5.01
C PRO A 136 7.33 11.35 -4.97
N ASP A 137 6.78 12.16 -4.07
CA ASP A 137 7.08 13.60 -3.98
C ASP A 137 8.42 13.84 -3.26
N THR A 138 8.70 13.06 -2.19
CA THR A 138 9.93 13.18 -1.40
C THR A 138 10.97 12.09 -1.69
N ARG A 139 10.62 11.09 -2.51
CA ARG A 139 11.42 9.89 -2.81
C ARG A 139 11.78 9.07 -1.57
N VAL A 140 10.94 9.13 -0.55
CA VAL A 140 11.07 8.30 0.64
C VAL A 140 10.66 6.86 0.31
N VAL A 141 11.47 5.88 0.78
CA VAL A 141 11.22 4.45 0.63
C VAL A 141 11.37 3.80 2.00
N GLU A 142 10.26 3.45 2.61
CA GLU A 142 10.19 2.86 3.95
C GLU A 142 9.57 1.47 3.90
N LEU A 143 10.24 0.51 4.51
CA LEU A 143 9.82 -0.88 4.57
C LEU A 143 9.60 -1.32 6.01
N PHE A 144 8.39 -1.69 6.35
CA PHE A 144 8.09 -2.39 7.59
C PHE A 144 8.18 -3.89 7.35
N ARG A 145 9.12 -4.55 8.03
CA ARG A 145 9.35 -6.00 7.93
C ARG A 145 8.94 -6.70 9.20
N ARG A 146 8.20 -7.79 9.07
CA ARG A 146 7.79 -8.63 10.20
C ARG A 146 8.93 -9.53 10.62
N GLY A 147 9.37 -9.38 11.88
CA GLY A 147 10.35 -10.28 12.52
C GLY A 147 9.74 -11.61 12.98
N ALA A 148 10.61 -12.47 13.52
CA ALA A 148 10.21 -13.81 14.01
C ALA A 148 9.15 -13.75 15.12
N GLU A 149 9.18 -12.72 15.95
CA GLU A 149 8.20 -12.51 17.04
C GLU A 149 6.90 -11.84 16.58
N GLY A 150 6.72 -11.64 15.26
CA GLY A 150 5.53 -11.02 14.69
C GLY A 150 5.52 -9.48 14.74
N LEU A 151 6.54 -8.86 15.31
CA LEU A 151 6.70 -7.40 15.34
C LEU A 151 7.23 -6.89 14.01
N PHE A 152 6.74 -5.72 13.60
CA PHE A 152 7.24 -5.03 12.41
C PHE A 152 8.33 -4.03 12.78
N THR A 153 9.46 -4.12 12.10
CA THR A 153 10.59 -3.19 12.22
C THR A 153 10.68 -2.33 10.96
N LEU A 154 10.83 -1.03 11.14
CA LEU A 154 11.07 -0.09 10.05
C LEU A 154 12.50 -0.21 9.54
N HIS A 155 12.65 -0.34 8.22
CA HIS A 155 13.89 -0.23 7.47
C HIS A 155 13.76 0.94 6.50
N ASP A 156 14.61 1.93 6.64
CA ASP A 156 14.64 3.10 5.76
C ASP A 156 15.62 2.86 4.59
N PHE A 157 15.09 2.87 3.38
CA PHE A 157 15.86 2.75 2.14
C PHE A 157 15.94 4.08 1.36
N THR A 158 15.50 5.17 1.98
CA THR A 158 15.56 6.51 1.38
C THR A 158 17.00 6.87 1.01
N GLY A 159 17.20 7.29 -0.24
CA GLY A 159 18.54 7.61 -0.76
C GLY A 159 19.44 6.41 -1.05
N GLN A 160 19.01 5.17 -0.77
CA GLN A 160 19.76 3.97 -1.11
C GLN A 160 19.50 3.55 -2.57
N SER A 161 20.43 2.81 -3.16
CA SER A 161 20.33 2.34 -4.56
C SER A 161 19.27 1.27 -4.76
N ALA A 162 18.89 0.55 -3.70
CA ALA A 162 17.90 -0.52 -3.79
C ALA A 162 17.19 -0.75 -2.45
N CYS A 163 15.92 -1.16 -2.53
CA CYS A 163 15.12 -1.71 -1.44
C CYS A 163 15.09 -3.24 -1.55
N ILE A 164 15.37 -3.94 -0.45
CA ILE A 164 15.43 -5.40 -0.41
C ILE A 164 14.16 -5.95 0.24
N LEU A 165 13.36 -6.70 -0.54
CA LEU A 165 12.20 -7.45 -0.07
C LEU A 165 12.63 -8.89 0.19
N SER A 166 13.12 -9.16 1.41
CA SER A 166 13.73 -10.44 1.76
C SER A 166 12.72 -11.59 1.87
N SER A 167 11.44 -11.29 2.08
CA SER A 167 10.39 -12.31 2.16
C SER A 167 10.10 -13.01 0.83
N ILE A 168 10.48 -12.37 -0.27
CA ILE A 168 10.30 -12.89 -1.64
C ILE A 168 11.63 -12.93 -2.40
N ASP A 169 12.76 -12.66 -1.74
CA ASP A 169 14.12 -12.62 -2.30
C ASP A 169 14.26 -11.65 -3.50
N CYS A 170 13.61 -10.50 -3.42
CA CYS A 170 13.56 -9.48 -4.48
C CYS A 170 14.34 -8.23 -4.08
N THR A 171 15.12 -7.71 -5.03
CA THR A 171 15.79 -6.41 -4.92
C THR A 171 15.17 -5.43 -5.89
N LEU A 172 14.52 -4.39 -5.37
CA LEU A 172 13.94 -3.29 -6.12
C LEU A 172 14.96 -2.16 -6.24
N ALA A 173 15.49 -1.93 -7.42
CA ALA A 173 16.36 -0.79 -7.66
C ALA A 173 15.56 0.52 -7.56
N THR A 174 16.07 1.48 -6.77
CA THR A 174 15.35 2.73 -6.45
C THR A 174 15.19 3.62 -7.66
N ASP A 175 16.18 3.60 -8.58
CA ASP A 175 16.09 4.30 -9.87
C ASP A 175 14.94 3.76 -10.73
N LYS A 176 14.60 2.47 -10.60
CA LYS A 176 13.45 1.85 -11.30
C LYS A 176 12.12 2.18 -10.63
N ILE A 177 12.08 2.30 -9.33
CA ILE A 177 10.87 2.78 -8.61
C ILE A 177 10.46 4.16 -9.14
N PHE A 178 11.42 5.07 -9.26
CA PHE A 178 11.19 6.47 -9.64
C PHE A 178 11.48 6.78 -11.11
N GLU A 179 11.59 5.75 -11.98
CA GLU A 179 11.85 5.94 -13.40
C GLU A 179 10.76 6.81 -14.07
N GLY A 180 11.19 7.80 -14.84
CA GLY A 180 10.29 8.72 -15.52
C GLY A 180 9.71 9.87 -14.66
N LEU A 181 10.09 9.95 -13.38
CA LEU A 181 9.82 11.16 -12.58
C LEU A 181 10.87 12.22 -12.91
N ALA A 182 10.41 13.41 -13.32
CA ALA A 182 11.29 14.56 -13.47
C ALA A 182 11.85 15.04 -12.13
N VAL A 183 13.03 15.63 -12.12
CA VAL A 183 13.62 16.23 -10.89
C VAL A 183 12.71 17.34 -10.33
N ALA A 184 11.96 18.04 -11.19
CA ALA A 184 10.99 19.06 -10.81
C ALA A 184 9.68 18.52 -10.20
N ASP A 185 9.44 17.19 -10.26
CA ASP A 185 8.29 16.56 -9.60
C ASP A 185 8.54 16.33 -8.09
N VAL A 186 9.73 16.65 -7.61
CA VAL A 186 10.12 16.54 -6.19
C VAL A 186 9.97 17.92 -5.54
N ASP A 187 8.97 18.06 -4.65
CA ASP A 187 8.82 19.28 -3.88
C ASP A 187 9.95 19.36 -2.81
N VAL A 188 11.02 20.12 -3.13
CA VAL A 188 12.21 20.27 -2.27
C VAL A 188 11.94 21.21 -1.08
N ASN A 189 10.72 21.69 -0.90
CA ASN A 189 10.34 22.62 0.17
C ASN A 189 9.78 21.92 1.42
N VAL A 190 10.53 20.97 1.98
CA VAL A 190 10.35 20.63 3.40
C VAL A 190 11.32 21.50 4.20
N ASN A 191 10.98 22.76 4.39
CA ASN A 191 11.59 23.58 5.43
C ASN A 191 11.23 22.96 6.78
N PHE A 192 12.13 22.19 7.35
CA PHE A 192 12.09 21.88 8.78
C PHE A 192 12.38 23.20 9.53
N ASP A 193 11.33 23.93 9.89
CA ASP A 193 11.43 25.03 10.82
C ASP A 193 11.75 24.45 12.21
N THR A 194 13.04 24.36 12.52
CA THR A 194 13.55 23.91 13.83
C THR A 194 13.45 24.99 14.89
N SER A 195 12.89 26.17 14.59
CA SER A 195 12.85 27.31 15.51
C SER A 195 11.91 27.13 16.71
N ASN A 196 11.00 26.15 16.66
CA ASN A 196 10.01 25.93 17.73
C ASN A 196 10.42 24.92 18.82
N TYR A 197 11.61 24.32 18.76
CA TYR A 197 12.04 23.31 19.74
C TYR A 197 13.14 23.76 20.70
N LEU A 198 13.56 25.04 20.67
CA LEU A 198 14.65 25.53 21.52
C LEU A 198 14.20 26.49 22.65
N ASN A 199 12.89 26.62 22.91
CA ASN A 199 12.39 27.42 24.02
C ASN A 199 11.27 26.68 24.79
N SER A 200 11.65 25.69 25.57
CA SER A 200 10.88 25.21 26.72
C SER A 200 11.79 24.44 27.67
#